data_812afe0002f1abcbfc784a13b3b31042
#
_entry.id   812afe0002f1abcbfc784a13b3b31042
#
_cell.length_a   1.000
_cell.length_b   1.000
_cell.length_c   1.000
_cell.angle_alpha   90.00
_cell.angle_beta   90.00
_cell.angle_gamma   90.00
#
_symmetry.space_group_name_H-M   'P 1'
#
loop_
_entity.id
_entity.type
_entity.pdbx_description
1 polymer ?
#
loop_
_entity_poly.entity_id
_entity_poly.type
_entity_poly.pdbx_seq_one_letter_code
_entity_poly.pdbx_strand_id
1 'polypeptide(L)'
;TSEDRTAVCCLSSLNLEYYDEWKDTTIVADIITMLDNVIDYFIEHAPDHISRARFSASQERSLGLGAMGFHSLLQKHGVAWESDKAKEINDVVFKNIQKQATAESLRLGKERGEAPDMEGTGMRNAHLIAIAPNASSGVILSTSPSIEPLKANAYTHRTRAGSFLVKNVYLNQLLSDKGYNNDSIWTSIITNKGSVQHLPFLNEGEKAVFKTAQELDQNWVIEHAADRQKYICQGQSVNIFFPAGADKAYVNQVHLRAWKEGLKGLYYLRTEAKQRAENVSEKVERVALQGDMRNIIYSKKDCPYCSMAKEELRLRGIPFDDIDLASVGKTAAEVTGRKDVKTVPQVYIAGEYVGGYNELLEFLNKPIEQGDDDECRACEG
;
A
#
# COMPACT_ATOMS: atom_id res chain seq x y z
N THR A 1 15.97 -24.05 8.35
CA THR A 1 15.40 -24.51 9.62
C THR A 1 15.65 -26.00 9.77
N SER A 2 16.21 -26.43 10.89
CA SER A 2 16.52 -27.80 11.25
C SER A 2 16.26 -28.01 12.76
N GLU A 3 16.66 -29.14 13.33
CA GLU A 3 16.59 -29.36 14.78
C GLU A 3 17.38 -28.29 15.56
N ASP A 4 18.51 -27.84 15.00
CA ASP A 4 19.42 -26.90 15.67
C ASP A 4 19.28 -25.47 15.22
N ARG A 5 18.54 -25.19 14.14
CA ARG A 5 18.45 -23.87 13.50
C ARG A 5 17.02 -23.43 13.28
N THR A 6 16.73 -22.20 13.65
CA THR A 6 15.53 -21.45 13.23
C THR A 6 16.01 -20.32 12.34
N ALA A 7 15.53 -20.30 11.08
CA ALA A 7 15.93 -19.29 10.11
C ALA A 7 15.61 -17.86 10.60
N VAL A 8 16.56 -16.95 10.42
CA VAL A 8 16.47 -15.53 10.77
C VAL A 8 16.89 -14.71 9.56
N CYS A 9 16.13 -13.66 9.25
CA CYS A 9 16.46 -12.74 8.18
C CYS A 9 16.08 -11.32 8.63
N CYS A 10 17.04 -10.40 8.64
CA CYS A 10 16.80 -8.99 8.88
C CYS A 10 16.39 -8.30 7.58
N LEU A 11 15.27 -7.59 7.62
CA LEU A 11 14.61 -7.03 6.44
C LEU A 11 14.73 -5.51 6.36
N SER A 12 14.87 -5.00 5.15
CA SER A 12 14.68 -3.60 4.77
C SER A 12 14.18 -3.55 3.33
N SER A 13 13.68 -2.40 2.87
CA SER A 13 13.19 -2.25 1.49
C SER A 13 13.54 -0.90 0.91
N LEU A 14 14.07 -0.92 -0.31
CA LEU A 14 14.35 0.27 -1.12
C LEU A 14 13.06 0.79 -1.75
N ASN A 15 12.86 2.11 -1.77
CA ASN A 15 11.79 2.71 -2.54
C ASN A 15 12.23 2.92 -3.99
N LEU A 16 11.75 2.08 -4.89
CA LEU A 16 12.09 2.11 -6.31
C LEU A 16 11.56 3.33 -7.04
N GLU A 17 10.52 3.99 -6.53
CA GLU A 17 10.00 5.24 -7.10
C GLU A 17 11.07 6.31 -7.24
N TYR A 18 12.07 6.27 -6.36
CA TYR A 18 13.24 7.15 -6.33
C TYR A 18 14.50 6.50 -6.90
N TYR A 19 14.37 5.43 -7.70
CA TYR A 19 15.50 4.67 -8.25
C TYR A 19 16.51 5.57 -8.97
N ASP A 20 16.05 6.49 -9.80
CA ASP A 20 16.93 7.39 -10.57
C ASP A 20 17.77 8.31 -9.69
N GLU A 21 17.31 8.60 -8.48
CA GLU A 21 18.00 9.47 -7.53
C GLU A 21 19.07 8.70 -6.73
N TRP A 22 18.84 7.43 -6.44
CA TRP A 22 19.74 6.66 -5.57
C TRP A 22 20.55 5.57 -6.27
N LYS A 23 20.27 5.22 -7.53
CA LYS A 23 20.91 4.09 -8.25
C LYS A 23 22.43 4.13 -8.30
N ASP A 24 23.02 5.33 -8.31
CA ASP A 24 24.46 5.60 -8.40
C ASP A 24 25.05 6.05 -7.05
N THR A 25 24.30 5.93 -5.94
CA THR A 25 24.75 6.25 -4.59
C THR A 25 25.17 5.01 -3.82
N THR A 26 25.62 5.20 -2.57
CA THR A 26 26.00 4.10 -1.65
C THR A 26 24.83 3.48 -0.90
N ILE A 27 23.60 3.91 -1.12
CA ILE A 27 22.43 3.53 -0.29
C ILE A 27 22.26 2.02 -0.14
N VAL A 28 22.48 1.23 -1.20
CA VAL A 28 22.38 -0.24 -1.14
C VAL A 28 23.46 -0.80 -0.22
N ALA A 29 24.69 -0.33 -0.34
CA ALA A 29 25.81 -0.73 0.52
C ALA A 29 25.56 -0.33 1.99
N ASP A 30 25.10 0.88 2.22
CA ASP A 30 24.79 1.41 3.55
C ASP A 30 23.71 0.58 4.25
N ILE A 31 22.65 0.17 3.52
CA ILE A 31 21.59 -0.68 4.06
C ILE A 31 22.11 -2.10 4.34
N ILE A 32 22.91 -2.69 3.46
CA ILE A 32 23.53 -4.01 3.71
C ILE A 32 24.39 -3.96 4.97
N THR A 33 25.22 -2.93 5.12
CA THR A 33 26.04 -2.72 6.34
C THR A 33 25.15 -2.53 7.58
N MET A 34 24.09 -1.72 7.48
CA MET A 34 23.13 -1.53 8.58
C MET A 34 22.48 -2.84 9.00
N LEU A 35 22.02 -3.64 8.04
CA LEU A 35 21.39 -4.93 8.32
C LEU A 35 22.37 -5.94 8.92
N ASP A 36 23.64 -5.95 8.49
CA ASP A 36 24.69 -6.78 9.11
C ASP A 36 24.93 -6.37 10.57
N ASN A 37 24.91 -5.07 10.88
CA ASN A 37 25.00 -4.57 12.25
C ASN A 37 23.79 -4.97 13.10
N VAL A 38 22.57 -4.98 12.51
CA VAL A 38 21.34 -5.45 13.18
C VAL A 38 21.48 -6.94 13.54
N ILE A 39 22.06 -7.76 12.66
CA ILE A 39 22.33 -9.17 12.96
C ILE A 39 23.36 -9.31 14.08
N ASP A 40 24.44 -8.54 14.10
CA ASP A 40 25.40 -8.53 15.20
C ASP A 40 24.72 -8.23 16.53
N TYR A 41 23.89 -7.17 16.56
CA TYR A 41 23.11 -6.83 17.75
C TYR A 41 22.17 -7.96 18.18
N PHE A 42 21.47 -8.60 17.22
CA PHE A 42 20.60 -9.74 17.52
C PHE A 42 21.39 -10.93 18.11
N ILE A 43 22.52 -11.29 17.52
CA ILE A 43 23.37 -12.41 18.00
C ILE A 43 23.84 -12.14 19.44
N GLU A 44 24.21 -10.91 19.75
CA GLU A 44 24.72 -10.52 21.06
C GLU A 44 23.62 -10.46 22.15
N HIS A 45 22.42 -9.95 21.79
CA HIS A 45 21.38 -9.61 22.76
C HIS A 45 20.17 -10.56 22.74
N ALA A 46 20.09 -11.51 21.80
CA ALA A 46 18.94 -12.42 21.73
C ALA A 46 18.88 -13.31 22.99
N PRO A 47 17.68 -13.43 23.61
CA PRO A 47 17.51 -14.21 24.83
C PRO A 47 17.70 -15.71 24.60
N ASP A 48 18.07 -16.45 25.66
CA ASP A 48 18.46 -17.86 25.57
C ASP A 48 17.34 -18.78 25.06
N HIS A 49 16.07 -18.43 25.27
CA HIS A 49 14.94 -19.24 24.81
C HIS A 49 14.79 -19.27 23.26
N ILE A 50 15.46 -18.37 22.53
CA ILE A 50 15.56 -18.39 21.06
C ILE A 50 16.98 -18.71 20.57
N SER A 51 17.73 -19.52 21.33
CA SER A 51 19.12 -19.91 21.03
C SER A 51 19.30 -20.49 19.64
N ARG A 52 18.33 -21.24 19.12
CA ARG A 52 18.36 -21.78 17.74
C ARG A 52 18.36 -20.69 16.67
N ALA A 53 17.61 -19.61 16.89
CA ALA A 53 17.58 -18.44 16.00
C ALA A 53 18.90 -17.67 16.08
N ARG A 54 19.42 -17.46 17.29
CA ARG A 54 20.74 -16.85 17.51
C ARG A 54 21.86 -17.64 16.85
N PHE A 55 21.86 -18.98 16.99
CA PHE A 55 22.82 -19.85 16.33
C PHE A 55 22.71 -19.77 14.81
N SER A 56 21.49 -19.88 14.25
CA SER A 56 21.27 -19.74 12.81
C SER A 56 21.78 -18.39 12.28
N ALA A 57 21.44 -17.30 12.97
CA ALA A 57 21.89 -15.96 12.61
C ALA A 57 23.43 -15.84 12.62
N SER A 58 24.13 -16.47 13.58
CA SER A 58 25.60 -16.48 13.65
C SER A 58 26.26 -17.25 12.51
N GLN A 59 25.59 -18.29 11.99
CA GLN A 59 26.12 -19.14 10.92
C GLN A 59 25.87 -18.57 9.53
N GLU A 60 24.65 -18.09 9.27
CA GLU A 60 24.21 -17.67 7.94
C GLU A 60 24.36 -16.16 7.72
N ARG A 61 24.13 -15.35 8.76
CA ARG A 61 24.06 -13.89 8.68
C ARG A 61 23.15 -13.41 7.54
N SER A 62 21.97 -14.03 7.42
CA SER A 62 21.05 -13.80 6.31
C SER A 62 20.38 -12.44 6.38
N LEU A 63 20.44 -11.68 5.29
CA LEU A 63 19.79 -10.40 5.08
C LEU A 63 18.68 -10.53 4.04
N GLY A 64 17.68 -9.66 4.12
CA GLY A 64 16.58 -9.59 3.17
C GLY A 64 16.34 -8.16 2.70
N LEU A 65 17.24 -7.62 1.89
CA LEU A 65 17.01 -6.35 1.23
C LEU A 65 15.93 -6.52 0.15
N GLY A 66 14.81 -5.88 0.33
CA GLY A 66 13.67 -5.90 -0.58
C GLY A 66 13.46 -4.59 -1.32
N ALA A 67 12.28 -4.46 -1.92
CA ALA A 67 11.90 -3.29 -2.68
C ALA A 67 10.41 -2.99 -2.53
N MET A 68 10.04 -1.72 -2.63
CA MET A 68 8.68 -1.21 -2.78
C MET A 68 8.65 -0.13 -3.87
N GLY A 69 7.46 0.25 -4.32
CA GLY A 69 7.33 1.33 -5.29
C GLY A 69 7.58 0.93 -6.74
N PHE A 70 7.54 -0.36 -7.10
CA PHE A 70 7.80 -0.78 -8.48
C PHE A 70 6.75 -0.22 -9.46
N HIS A 71 5.46 -0.32 -9.13
CA HIS A 71 4.43 0.26 -10.01
C HIS A 71 4.50 1.79 -10.06
N SER A 72 4.80 2.44 -8.92
CA SER A 72 5.01 3.89 -8.87
C SER A 72 6.18 4.33 -9.77
N LEU A 73 7.28 3.58 -9.79
CA LEU A 73 8.39 3.81 -10.73
C LEU A 73 7.94 3.73 -12.19
N LEU A 74 7.18 2.68 -12.55
CA LEU A 74 6.68 2.53 -13.91
C LEU A 74 5.76 3.70 -14.29
N GLN A 75 4.84 4.09 -13.42
CA GLN A 75 3.92 5.21 -13.65
C GLN A 75 4.65 6.56 -13.74
N LYS A 76 5.68 6.78 -12.91
CA LYS A 76 6.58 7.95 -12.98
C LYS A 76 7.19 8.12 -14.37
N HIS A 77 7.53 7.01 -15.00
CA HIS A 77 8.10 6.98 -16.36
C HIS A 77 7.06 6.85 -17.49
N GLY A 78 5.76 6.84 -17.17
CA GLY A 78 4.71 6.64 -18.17
C GLY A 78 4.75 5.26 -18.83
N VAL A 79 5.23 4.24 -18.11
CA VAL A 79 5.41 2.87 -18.63
C VAL A 79 4.28 1.99 -18.13
N ALA A 80 3.59 1.32 -19.05
CA ALA A 80 2.57 0.35 -18.72
C ALA A 80 3.19 -0.91 -18.10
N TRP A 81 2.51 -1.49 -17.11
CA TRP A 81 2.93 -2.74 -16.48
C TRP A 81 3.09 -3.88 -17.48
N GLU A 82 2.13 -4.01 -18.38
CA GLU A 82 2.08 -5.03 -19.44
C GLU A 82 2.88 -4.57 -20.65
N SER A 83 4.21 -4.42 -20.51
CA SER A 83 5.08 -3.97 -21.58
C SER A 83 6.51 -4.51 -21.47
N ASP A 84 7.17 -4.67 -22.60
CA ASP A 84 8.60 -5.03 -22.65
C ASP A 84 9.47 -3.98 -21.97
N LYS A 85 9.06 -2.71 -22.04
CA LYS A 85 9.78 -1.63 -21.34
C LYS A 85 9.76 -1.80 -19.84
N ALA A 86 8.64 -2.26 -19.25
CA ALA A 86 8.57 -2.57 -17.83
C ALA A 86 9.50 -3.75 -17.47
N LYS A 87 9.65 -4.76 -18.35
CA LYS A 87 10.60 -5.87 -18.17
C LYS A 87 12.05 -5.38 -18.18
N GLU A 88 12.41 -4.48 -19.11
CA GLU A 88 13.74 -3.87 -19.15
C GLU A 88 14.06 -3.12 -17.86
N ILE A 89 13.13 -2.29 -17.38
CA ILE A 89 13.28 -1.56 -16.11
C ILE A 89 13.46 -2.55 -14.95
N ASN A 90 12.62 -3.58 -14.89
CA ASN A 90 12.70 -4.64 -13.89
C ASN A 90 14.09 -5.30 -13.86
N ASP A 91 14.61 -5.70 -15.02
CA ASP A 91 15.94 -6.33 -15.15
C ASP A 91 17.05 -5.38 -14.69
N VAL A 92 17.06 -4.14 -15.18
CA VAL A 92 18.08 -3.14 -14.85
C VAL A 92 18.11 -2.84 -13.36
N VAL A 93 16.95 -2.61 -12.75
CA VAL A 93 16.83 -2.27 -11.33
C VAL A 93 17.35 -3.39 -10.45
N PHE A 94 16.84 -4.60 -10.62
CA PHE A 94 17.21 -5.72 -9.73
C PHE A 94 18.64 -6.23 -9.95
N LYS A 95 19.14 -6.15 -11.19
CA LYS A 95 20.56 -6.41 -11.49
C LYS A 95 21.48 -5.42 -10.77
N ASN A 96 21.12 -4.14 -10.76
CA ASN A 96 21.90 -3.12 -10.06
C ASN A 96 21.90 -3.35 -8.54
N ILE A 97 20.73 -3.64 -7.94
CA ILE A 97 20.62 -3.94 -6.51
C ILE A 97 21.48 -5.16 -6.14
N GLN A 98 21.37 -6.25 -6.89
CA GLN A 98 22.16 -7.45 -6.66
C GLN A 98 23.65 -7.17 -6.73
N LYS A 99 24.10 -6.45 -7.77
CA LYS A 99 25.52 -6.12 -7.96
C LYS A 99 26.07 -5.34 -6.76
N GLN A 100 25.37 -4.31 -6.33
CA GLN A 100 25.81 -3.47 -5.20
C GLN A 100 25.77 -4.24 -3.88
N ALA A 101 24.69 -4.98 -3.60
CA ALA A 101 24.55 -5.77 -2.38
C ALA A 101 25.66 -6.86 -2.27
N THR A 102 25.94 -7.54 -3.39
CA THR A 102 27.02 -8.55 -3.44
C THR A 102 28.39 -7.91 -3.21
N ALA A 103 28.67 -6.79 -3.86
CA ALA A 103 29.95 -6.09 -3.67
C ALA A 103 30.16 -5.66 -2.22
N GLU A 104 29.11 -5.20 -1.55
CA GLU A 104 29.18 -4.79 -0.14
C GLU A 104 29.38 -6.00 0.80
N SER A 105 28.67 -7.10 0.58
CA SER A 105 28.87 -8.30 1.40
C SER A 105 30.29 -8.88 1.26
N LEU A 106 30.88 -8.84 0.05
CA LEU A 106 32.27 -9.18 -0.18
C LEU A 106 33.24 -8.22 0.54
N ARG A 107 32.95 -6.93 0.56
CA ARG A 107 33.73 -5.94 1.31
C ARG A 107 33.69 -6.23 2.81
N LEU A 108 32.48 -6.46 3.35
CA LEU A 108 32.28 -6.81 4.75
C LEU A 108 32.93 -8.15 5.11
N GLY A 109 32.91 -9.14 4.20
CA GLY A 109 33.59 -10.41 4.38
C GLY A 109 35.09 -10.25 4.57
N LYS A 110 35.75 -9.35 3.81
CA LYS A 110 37.16 -9.01 3.99
C LYS A 110 37.45 -8.27 5.28
N GLU A 111 36.55 -7.36 5.70
CA GLU A 111 36.75 -6.50 6.86
C GLU A 111 36.41 -7.19 8.18
N ARG A 112 35.32 -8.00 8.20
CA ARG A 112 34.74 -8.57 9.42
C ARG A 112 34.78 -10.10 9.47
N GLY A 113 35.27 -10.75 8.43
CA GLY A 113 35.25 -12.20 8.23
C GLY A 113 33.99 -12.69 7.50
N GLU A 114 34.10 -13.83 6.87
CA GLU A 114 32.99 -14.52 6.20
C GLU A 114 32.01 -15.08 7.24
N ALA A 115 30.72 -15.25 6.84
CA ALA A 115 29.83 -16.09 7.63
C ALA A 115 30.32 -17.54 7.63
N PRO A 116 30.18 -18.30 8.74
CA PRO A 116 30.63 -19.69 8.77
C PRO A 116 30.06 -20.56 7.63
N ASP A 117 28.79 -20.38 7.29
CA ASP A 117 28.16 -21.12 6.17
C ASP A 117 28.61 -20.63 4.78
N MET A 118 29.40 -19.57 4.71
CA MET A 118 29.94 -19.00 3.47
C MET A 118 31.49 -19.11 3.38
N GLU A 119 32.10 -19.94 4.21
CA GLU A 119 33.54 -20.11 4.24
C GLU A 119 34.13 -20.40 2.84
N GLY A 120 35.16 -19.66 2.46
CA GLY A 120 35.81 -19.73 1.16
C GLY A 120 35.12 -19.02 0.01
N THR A 121 34.01 -18.34 0.25
CA THR A 121 33.29 -17.57 -0.79
C THR A 121 33.65 -16.10 -0.79
N GLY A 122 34.23 -15.58 0.27
CA GLY A 122 34.46 -14.14 0.51
C GLY A 122 33.21 -13.37 1.03
N MET A 123 32.06 -14.03 1.15
CA MET A 123 30.80 -13.36 1.51
C MET A 123 30.61 -13.26 3.03
N ARG A 124 30.22 -12.09 3.51
CA ARG A 124 29.80 -11.86 4.89
C ARG A 124 28.44 -12.46 5.21
N ASN A 125 27.55 -12.59 4.22
CA ASN A 125 26.15 -12.93 4.39
C ASN A 125 25.75 -14.03 3.40
N ALA A 126 25.06 -15.07 3.86
CA ALA A 126 24.61 -16.18 3.02
C ALA A 126 23.47 -15.76 2.07
N HIS A 127 22.63 -14.84 2.51
CA HIS A 127 21.55 -14.28 1.72
C HIS A 127 21.55 -12.76 1.83
N LEU A 128 21.15 -12.07 0.75
CA LEU A 128 21.17 -10.61 0.66
C LEU A 128 19.81 -10.00 0.30
N ILE A 129 19.04 -10.65 -0.58
CA ILE A 129 17.86 -10.06 -1.20
C ILE A 129 16.65 -10.97 -1.00
N ALA A 130 15.57 -10.39 -0.49
CA ALA A 130 14.24 -10.99 -0.37
C ALA A 130 13.18 -9.91 -0.59
N ILE A 131 12.07 -10.26 -1.22
CA ILE A 131 10.96 -9.33 -1.38
C ILE A 131 9.92 -9.59 -0.31
N ALA A 132 9.88 -8.71 0.69
CA ALA A 132 8.88 -8.72 1.75
C ALA A 132 7.61 -7.95 1.33
N PRO A 133 6.44 -8.24 1.93
CA PRO A 133 5.26 -7.41 1.76
C PRO A 133 5.46 -6.05 2.47
N ASN A 134 5.15 -4.94 1.80
CA ASN A 134 5.38 -3.59 2.31
C ASN A 134 4.09 -2.75 2.29
N ALA A 135 2.97 -3.34 2.73
CA ALA A 135 1.67 -2.66 2.69
C ALA A 135 1.67 -1.37 3.52
N SER A 136 2.04 -1.45 4.79
CA SER A 136 2.10 -0.29 5.70
C SER A 136 3.17 0.72 5.29
N SER A 137 4.37 0.24 4.94
CA SER A 137 5.48 1.11 4.51
C SER A 137 5.14 1.85 3.21
N GLY A 138 4.46 1.19 2.27
CA GLY A 138 3.97 1.81 1.04
C GLY A 138 2.99 2.95 1.31
N VAL A 139 2.06 2.77 2.25
CA VAL A 139 1.13 3.84 2.67
C VAL A 139 1.86 5.01 3.32
N ILE A 140 2.79 4.73 4.25
CA ILE A 140 3.57 5.78 4.95
C ILE A 140 4.39 6.60 3.97
N LEU A 141 4.99 5.95 2.97
CA LEU A 141 5.85 6.59 1.97
C LEU A 141 5.08 7.04 0.72
N SER A 142 3.76 6.87 0.69
CA SER A 142 2.87 7.24 -0.43
C SER A 142 3.31 6.62 -1.77
N THR A 143 3.81 5.39 -1.75
CA THR A 143 4.26 4.65 -2.93
C THR A 143 3.51 3.32 -3.09
N SER A 144 3.67 2.64 -4.23
CA SER A 144 3.06 1.32 -4.41
C SER A 144 3.71 0.28 -3.48
N PRO A 145 2.92 -0.63 -2.87
CA PRO A 145 3.45 -1.61 -1.93
C PRO A 145 4.32 -2.63 -2.66
N SER A 146 5.48 -2.96 -2.07
CA SER A 146 6.36 -4.01 -2.57
C SER A 146 6.62 -3.89 -4.09
N ILE A 147 6.54 -5.01 -4.78
CA ILE A 147 6.64 -5.17 -6.24
C ILE A 147 5.25 -5.32 -6.89
N GLU A 148 4.20 -4.92 -6.19
CA GLU A 148 2.81 -5.15 -6.58
C GLU A 148 2.24 -4.00 -7.41
N PRO A 149 1.29 -4.28 -8.31
CA PRO A 149 0.50 -3.23 -8.93
C PRO A 149 -0.44 -2.58 -7.93
N LEU A 150 -0.74 -1.30 -8.12
CA LEU A 150 -1.70 -0.56 -7.31
C LEU A 150 -3.11 -1.14 -7.46
N LYS A 151 -3.81 -1.31 -6.36
CA LYS A 151 -5.18 -1.83 -6.33
C LYS A 151 -6.19 -0.82 -6.88
N ALA A 152 -5.91 0.48 -6.75
CA ALA A 152 -6.77 1.58 -7.18
C ALA A 152 -5.95 2.85 -7.39
N ASN A 153 -6.36 3.72 -8.34
CA ASN A 153 -5.74 5.02 -8.55
C ASN A 153 -6.31 6.10 -7.62
N ALA A 154 -7.44 5.85 -7.00
CA ALA A 154 -7.98 6.68 -5.93
C ALA A 154 -8.82 5.82 -4.96
N TYR A 155 -8.72 6.11 -3.67
CA TYR A 155 -9.49 5.42 -2.65
C TYR A 155 -9.61 6.28 -1.40
N THR A 156 -10.63 5.99 -0.58
CA THR A 156 -10.80 6.66 0.70
C THR A 156 -10.05 5.89 1.77
N HIS A 157 -9.03 6.51 2.36
CA HIS A 157 -8.32 5.99 3.51
C HIS A 157 -8.99 6.46 4.80
N ARG A 158 -9.47 5.51 5.60
CA ARG A 158 -10.14 5.79 6.89
C ARG A 158 -9.14 5.63 8.03
N THR A 159 -9.02 6.67 8.85
CA THR A 159 -8.22 6.69 10.06
C THR A 159 -9.08 7.12 11.25
N ARG A 160 -8.53 7.05 12.46
CA ARG A 160 -9.19 7.61 13.65
C ARG A 160 -9.40 9.13 13.56
N ALA A 161 -8.58 9.82 12.77
CA ALA A 161 -8.65 11.26 12.57
C ALA A 161 -9.62 11.68 11.45
N GLY A 162 -10.23 10.72 10.72
CA GLY A 162 -11.15 11.00 9.64
C GLY A 162 -10.89 10.16 8.39
N SER A 163 -11.60 10.49 7.33
CA SER A 163 -11.47 9.86 6.01
C SER A 163 -10.76 10.79 5.05
N PHE A 164 -9.73 10.31 4.39
CA PHE A 164 -8.91 11.07 3.45
C PHE A 164 -8.98 10.45 2.07
N LEU A 165 -9.14 11.29 1.06
CA LEU A 165 -9.04 10.86 -0.32
C LEU A 165 -7.56 10.73 -0.71
N VAL A 166 -7.11 9.52 -0.95
CA VAL A 166 -5.78 9.24 -1.50
C VAL A 166 -5.89 9.20 -3.03
N LYS A 167 -5.06 9.99 -3.70
CA LYS A 167 -5.01 10.12 -5.16
C LYS A 167 -3.64 9.65 -5.66
N ASN A 168 -3.61 8.91 -6.74
CA ASN A 168 -2.37 8.56 -7.42
C ASN A 168 -1.70 9.84 -7.96
N VAL A 169 -0.46 10.10 -7.53
CA VAL A 169 0.23 11.37 -7.82
C VAL A 169 0.52 11.56 -9.30
N TYR A 170 0.86 10.49 -10.03
CA TYR A 170 1.17 10.52 -11.46
C TYR A 170 -0.08 10.70 -12.31
N LEU A 171 -1.18 10.05 -11.92
CA LEU A 171 -2.49 10.29 -12.53
C LEU A 171 -2.97 11.72 -12.24
N ASN A 172 -2.78 12.22 -11.03
CA ASN A 172 -3.13 13.59 -10.66
C ASN A 172 -2.40 14.61 -11.56
N GLN A 173 -1.11 14.38 -11.81
CA GLN A 173 -0.33 15.22 -12.71
C GLN A 173 -0.87 15.15 -14.15
N LEU A 174 -1.09 13.94 -14.68
CA LEU A 174 -1.64 13.75 -16.02
C LEU A 174 -3.01 14.42 -16.19
N LEU A 175 -3.90 14.29 -15.19
CA LEU A 175 -5.21 14.93 -15.22
C LEU A 175 -5.11 16.46 -15.16
N SER A 176 -4.15 17.00 -14.41
CA SER A 176 -3.87 18.44 -14.36
C SER A 176 -3.38 18.95 -15.70
N ASP A 177 -2.42 18.28 -16.33
CA ASP A 177 -1.85 18.66 -17.62
C ASP A 177 -2.90 18.65 -18.73
N LYS A 178 -3.90 17.77 -18.63
CA LYS A 178 -5.03 17.67 -19.56
C LYS A 178 -6.22 18.60 -19.22
N GLY A 179 -6.19 19.27 -18.06
CA GLY A 179 -7.30 20.14 -17.61
C GLY A 179 -8.51 19.39 -17.03
N TYR A 180 -8.35 18.12 -16.65
CA TYR A 180 -9.42 17.26 -16.12
C TYR A 180 -9.27 16.96 -14.62
N ASN A 181 -8.35 17.62 -13.90
CA ASN A 181 -8.14 17.40 -12.47
C ASN A 181 -9.21 18.12 -11.64
N ASN A 182 -10.36 17.51 -11.47
CA ASN A 182 -11.48 18.04 -10.68
C ASN A 182 -12.17 16.92 -9.88
N ASP A 183 -12.98 17.30 -8.89
CA ASP A 183 -13.61 16.38 -7.97
C ASP A 183 -14.59 15.40 -8.64
N SER A 184 -15.26 15.81 -9.72
CA SER A 184 -16.19 14.92 -10.42
C SER A 184 -15.47 13.77 -11.12
N ILE A 185 -14.26 14.01 -11.67
CA ILE A 185 -13.44 12.98 -12.26
C ILE A 185 -12.89 12.04 -11.19
N TRP A 186 -12.40 12.57 -10.06
CA TRP A 186 -11.95 11.72 -8.96
C TRP A 186 -13.06 10.88 -8.35
N THR A 187 -14.26 11.46 -8.19
CA THR A 187 -15.45 10.70 -7.77
C THR A 187 -15.78 9.58 -8.76
N SER A 188 -15.72 9.86 -10.07
CA SER A 188 -15.94 8.85 -11.09
C SER A 188 -14.90 7.71 -11.01
N ILE A 189 -13.62 8.03 -10.78
CA ILE A 189 -12.57 7.02 -10.60
C ILE A 189 -12.85 6.15 -9.38
N ILE A 190 -13.23 6.73 -8.23
CA ILE A 190 -13.57 6.00 -7.01
C ILE A 190 -14.77 5.08 -7.24
N THR A 191 -15.84 5.60 -7.85
CA THR A 191 -17.06 4.83 -8.17
C THR A 191 -16.75 3.63 -9.06
N ASN A 192 -15.76 3.77 -9.96
CA ASN A 192 -15.25 2.69 -10.80
C ASN A 192 -14.07 1.94 -10.14
N LYS A 193 -14.06 1.80 -8.79
CA LYS A 193 -13.06 1.04 -8.02
C LYS A 193 -11.62 1.47 -8.27
N GLY A 194 -11.39 2.74 -8.55
CA GLY A 194 -10.08 3.28 -8.85
C GLY A 194 -9.60 3.08 -10.29
N SER A 195 -10.44 2.54 -11.17
CA SER A 195 -10.17 2.37 -12.60
C SER A 195 -10.25 3.70 -13.35
N VAL A 196 -9.44 3.82 -14.38
CA VAL A 196 -9.47 4.94 -15.35
C VAL A 196 -9.97 4.52 -16.72
N GLN A 197 -10.31 3.24 -16.93
CA GLN A 197 -10.63 2.68 -18.24
C GLN A 197 -11.86 3.32 -18.90
N HIS A 198 -12.81 3.82 -18.09
CA HIS A 198 -14.02 4.48 -18.53
C HIS A 198 -13.83 5.96 -18.96
N LEU A 199 -12.65 6.56 -18.74
CA LEU A 199 -12.39 7.97 -19.03
C LEU A 199 -12.09 8.17 -20.53
N PRO A 200 -12.97 8.85 -21.30
CA PRO A 200 -12.84 8.90 -22.75
C PRO A 200 -11.73 9.83 -23.25
N PHE A 201 -11.25 10.74 -22.40
CA PHE A 201 -10.18 11.70 -22.74
C PHE A 201 -8.78 11.15 -22.50
N LEU A 202 -8.64 9.97 -21.91
CA LEU A 202 -7.37 9.24 -21.84
C LEU A 202 -7.22 8.33 -23.06
N ASN A 203 -6.05 8.36 -23.69
CA ASN A 203 -5.74 7.43 -24.75
C ASN A 203 -5.39 6.03 -24.19
N GLU A 204 -5.33 5.02 -25.07
CA GLU A 204 -5.11 3.62 -24.65
C GLU A 204 -3.75 3.40 -23.95
N GLY A 205 -2.70 4.14 -24.35
CA GLY A 205 -1.39 4.09 -23.69
C GLY A 205 -1.47 4.63 -22.25
N GLU A 206 -2.13 5.77 -22.05
CA GLU A 206 -2.34 6.34 -20.72
C GLU A 206 -3.19 5.44 -19.84
N LYS A 207 -4.27 4.87 -20.37
CA LYS A 207 -5.09 3.89 -19.65
C LYS A 207 -4.29 2.65 -19.25
N ALA A 208 -3.41 2.16 -20.11
CA ALA A 208 -2.55 1.01 -19.84
C ALA A 208 -1.58 1.27 -18.68
N VAL A 209 -1.02 2.50 -18.57
CA VAL A 209 -0.13 2.90 -17.46
C VAL A 209 -0.84 2.86 -16.10
N PHE A 210 -2.13 3.22 -16.08
CA PHE A 210 -2.91 3.33 -14.84
C PHE A 210 -3.90 2.19 -14.63
N LYS A 211 -3.69 1.03 -15.28
CA LYS A 211 -4.43 -0.19 -14.93
C LYS A 211 -4.25 -0.55 -13.46
N THR A 212 -5.35 -0.92 -12.83
CA THR A 212 -5.34 -1.44 -11.45
C THR A 212 -4.91 -2.91 -11.42
N ALA A 213 -4.56 -3.42 -10.25
CA ALA A 213 -4.11 -4.80 -10.08
C ALA A 213 -5.08 -5.85 -10.63
N GLN A 214 -6.39 -5.60 -10.53
CA GLN A 214 -7.43 -6.52 -11.03
C GLN A 214 -7.69 -6.41 -12.55
N GLU A 215 -7.22 -5.34 -13.18
CA GLU A 215 -7.34 -5.11 -14.63
C GLU A 215 -6.16 -5.68 -15.42
N LEU A 216 -5.07 -6.00 -14.70
CA LEU A 216 -3.88 -6.60 -15.31
C LEU A 216 -4.06 -8.10 -15.55
N ASP A 217 -3.52 -8.59 -16.66
CA ASP A 217 -3.30 -10.03 -16.82
C ASP A 217 -2.24 -10.49 -15.81
N GLN A 218 -2.66 -11.36 -14.88
CA GLN A 218 -1.79 -11.84 -13.81
C GLN A 218 -0.58 -12.65 -14.32
N ASN A 219 -0.61 -13.11 -15.56
CA ASN A 219 0.55 -13.70 -16.20
C ASN A 219 1.73 -12.71 -16.29
N TRP A 220 1.48 -11.41 -16.46
CA TRP A 220 2.52 -10.38 -16.43
C TRP A 220 3.11 -10.17 -15.03
N VAL A 221 2.29 -10.30 -13.97
CA VAL A 221 2.78 -10.24 -12.59
C VAL A 221 3.77 -11.39 -12.34
N ILE A 222 3.42 -12.60 -12.78
CA ILE A 222 4.29 -13.78 -12.68
C ILE A 222 5.56 -13.61 -13.51
N GLU A 223 5.44 -13.12 -14.74
CA GLU A 223 6.57 -12.90 -15.65
C GLU A 223 7.59 -11.91 -15.06
N HIS A 224 7.12 -10.76 -14.57
CA HIS A 224 8.01 -9.82 -13.88
C HIS A 224 8.69 -10.42 -12.65
N ALA A 225 7.96 -11.24 -11.87
CA ALA A 225 8.52 -11.91 -10.71
C ALA A 225 9.57 -12.96 -11.12
N ALA A 226 9.32 -13.71 -12.20
CA ALA A 226 10.26 -14.69 -12.74
C ALA A 226 11.53 -14.03 -13.29
N ASP A 227 11.37 -12.95 -14.07
CA ASP A 227 12.49 -12.19 -14.65
C ASP A 227 13.45 -11.67 -13.58
N ARG A 228 12.92 -11.20 -12.43
CA ARG A 228 13.75 -10.70 -11.32
C ARG A 228 14.26 -11.79 -10.40
N GLN A 229 13.68 -13.01 -10.40
CA GLN A 229 14.06 -14.09 -9.46
C GLN A 229 15.54 -14.45 -9.56
N LYS A 230 16.15 -14.35 -10.73
CA LYS A 230 17.60 -14.61 -10.93
C LYS A 230 18.50 -13.66 -10.13
N TYR A 231 18.00 -12.51 -9.71
CA TYR A 231 18.69 -11.50 -8.91
C TYR A 231 18.36 -11.60 -7.41
N ILE A 232 17.37 -12.42 -7.04
CA ILE A 232 16.86 -12.54 -5.68
C ILE A 232 17.20 -13.92 -5.13
N CYS A 233 18.10 -13.97 -4.17
CA CYS A 233 18.57 -15.24 -3.60
C CYS A 233 17.53 -15.93 -2.72
N GLN A 234 16.56 -15.21 -2.18
CA GLN A 234 15.47 -15.76 -1.36
C GLN A 234 14.12 -15.71 -2.11
N GLY A 235 13.02 -15.73 -1.37
CA GLY A 235 11.67 -15.68 -1.94
C GLY A 235 11.21 -14.26 -2.27
N GLN A 236 10.08 -14.20 -2.96
CA GLN A 236 9.34 -12.98 -3.24
C GLN A 236 7.92 -13.15 -2.73
N SER A 237 7.41 -12.20 -1.95
CA SER A 237 6.00 -12.14 -1.55
C SER A 237 5.16 -11.60 -2.72
N VAL A 238 4.80 -12.48 -3.65
CA VAL A 238 4.05 -12.13 -4.86
C VAL A 238 2.56 -12.34 -4.62
N ASN A 239 1.82 -11.25 -4.51
CA ASN A 239 0.35 -11.28 -4.52
C ASN A 239 -0.17 -11.37 -5.96
N ILE A 240 -1.23 -12.16 -6.15
CA ILE A 240 -1.96 -12.25 -7.41
C ILE A 240 -3.41 -11.80 -7.19
N PHE A 241 -3.96 -11.08 -8.17
CA PHE A 241 -5.22 -10.35 -8.02
C PHE A 241 -6.22 -10.81 -9.07
N PHE A 242 -7.38 -11.28 -8.61
CA PHE A 242 -8.43 -11.71 -9.50
C PHE A 242 -9.73 -10.98 -9.21
N PRO A 243 -10.51 -10.61 -10.24
CA PRO A 243 -11.85 -10.06 -10.04
C PRO A 243 -12.77 -11.10 -9.42
N ALA A 244 -13.85 -10.64 -8.79
CA ALA A 244 -14.87 -11.53 -8.25
C ALA A 244 -15.43 -12.44 -9.34
N GLY A 245 -15.37 -13.76 -9.13
CA GLY A 245 -15.85 -14.76 -10.09
C GLY A 245 -14.91 -15.03 -11.26
N ALA A 246 -13.61 -14.74 -11.11
CA ALA A 246 -12.60 -15.14 -12.09
C ALA A 246 -12.70 -16.64 -12.45
N ASP A 247 -12.39 -16.97 -13.69
CA ASP A 247 -12.38 -18.35 -14.16
C ASP A 247 -11.34 -19.17 -13.40
N LYS A 248 -11.77 -20.28 -12.82
CA LYS A 248 -10.91 -21.20 -12.07
C LYS A 248 -9.79 -21.79 -12.92
N ALA A 249 -10.01 -21.99 -14.22
CA ALA A 249 -8.98 -22.48 -15.13
C ALA A 249 -7.88 -21.44 -15.31
N TYR A 250 -8.22 -20.15 -15.44
CA TYR A 250 -7.26 -19.07 -15.49
C TYR A 250 -6.47 -18.93 -14.17
N VAL A 251 -7.15 -18.98 -13.02
CA VAL A 251 -6.47 -18.96 -11.71
C VAL A 251 -5.46 -20.10 -11.60
N ASN A 252 -5.85 -21.32 -11.98
CA ASN A 252 -4.96 -22.49 -11.98
C ASN A 252 -3.79 -22.31 -12.95
N GLN A 253 -4.04 -21.77 -14.15
CA GLN A 253 -3.01 -21.51 -15.16
C GLN A 253 -1.93 -20.55 -14.62
N VAL A 254 -2.32 -19.47 -13.95
CA VAL A 254 -1.39 -18.50 -13.35
C VAL A 254 -0.50 -19.16 -12.30
N HIS A 255 -1.08 -20.00 -11.42
CA HIS A 255 -0.31 -20.75 -10.42
C HIS A 255 0.67 -21.74 -11.06
N LEU A 256 0.22 -22.50 -12.06
CA LEU A 256 1.08 -23.44 -12.79
C LEU A 256 2.20 -22.71 -13.54
N ARG A 257 1.90 -21.52 -14.08
CA ARG A 257 2.92 -20.67 -14.71
C ARG A 257 3.98 -20.25 -13.68
N ALA A 258 3.57 -19.76 -12.51
CA ALA A 258 4.50 -19.37 -11.45
C ALA A 258 5.47 -20.51 -11.09
N TRP A 259 4.95 -21.74 -10.95
CA TRP A 259 5.77 -22.92 -10.70
C TRP A 259 6.72 -23.25 -11.87
N LYS A 260 6.22 -23.23 -13.11
CA LYS A 260 7.02 -23.53 -14.30
C LYS A 260 8.13 -22.51 -14.55
N GLU A 261 7.87 -21.23 -14.26
CA GLU A 261 8.85 -20.13 -14.36
C GLU A 261 9.87 -20.13 -13.20
N GLY A 262 9.75 -21.06 -12.26
CA GLY A 262 10.73 -21.25 -11.18
C GLY A 262 10.63 -20.28 -10.03
N LEU A 263 9.46 -19.67 -9.80
CA LEU A 263 9.25 -18.89 -8.57
C LEU A 263 9.32 -19.79 -7.35
N LYS A 264 9.98 -19.33 -6.29
CA LYS A 264 10.14 -20.06 -5.02
C LYS A 264 8.85 -20.15 -4.22
N GLY A 265 7.89 -19.25 -4.47
CA GLY A 265 6.58 -19.22 -3.84
C GLY A 265 5.74 -18.05 -4.34
N LEU A 266 4.46 -18.10 -3.98
CA LEU A 266 3.50 -17.00 -4.06
C LEU A 266 3.09 -16.61 -2.65
N TYR A 267 2.41 -15.45 -2.49
CA TYR A 267 1.94 -15.00 -1.20
C TYR A 267 0.41 -15.13 -1.11
N TYR A 268 -0.35 -14.06 -1.30
CA TYR A 268 -1.81 -14.13 -1.25
C TYR A 268 -2.45 -14.18 -2.64
N LEU A 269 -3.52 -14.95 -2.75
CA LEU A 269 -4.52 -14.79 -3.80
C LEU A 269 -5.55 -13.77 -3.31
N ARG A 270 -5.58 -12.60 -3.94
CA ARG A 270 -6.48 -11.49 -3.60
C ARG A 270 -7.68 -11.49 -4.54
N THR A 271 -8.87 -11.70 -3.99
CA THR A 271 -10.13 -11.60 -4.74
C THR A 271 -11.20 -10.95 -3.87
N GLU A 272 -12.21 -10.35 -4.51
CA GLU A 272 -13.37 -9.80 -3.83
C GLU A 272 -14.52 -10.81 -3.85
N ALA A 273 -15.27 -10.92 -2.76
CA ALA A 273 -16.54 -11.62 -2.77
C ALA A 273 -17.56 -10.83 -3.61
N LYS A 274 -18.38 -11.51 -4.44
CA LYS A 274 -19.40 -10.89 -5.29
C LYS A 274 -20.29 -9.90 -4.51
N GLN A 275 -20.84 -10.33 -3.38
CA GLN A 275 -21.68 -9.50 -2.52
C GLN A 275 -20.96 -8.25 -1.97
N ARG A 276 -19.66 -8.36 -1.65
CA ARG A 276 -18.88 -7.22 -1.15
C ARG A 276 -18.55 -6.23 -2.26
N ALA A 277 -18.31 -6.72 -3.48
CA ALA A 277 -18.09 -5.89 -4.66
C ALA A 277 -19.34 -5.06 -5.03
N GLU A 278 -20.51 -5.68 -4.97
CA GLU A 278 -21.81 -5.02 -5.19
C GLU A 278 -22.11 -3.98 -4.10
N ASN A 279 -21.94 -4.33 -2.82
CA ASN A 279 -22.17 -3.42 -1.68
C ASN A 279 -21.23 -2.22 -1.67
N VAL A 280 -19.97 -2.39 -2.07
CA VAL A 280 -19.01 -1.27 -2.17
C VAL A 280 -19.41 -0.33 -3.29
N SER A 281 -19.83 -0.85 -4.45
CA SER A 281 -20.32 -0.02 -5.56
C SER A 281 -21.56 0.79 -5.17
N GLU A 282 -22.56 0.17 -4.53
CA GLU A 282 -23.73 0.88 -4.01
C GLU A 282 -23.38 1.94 -2.95
N LYS A 283 -22.41 1.65 -2.09
CA LYS A 283 -21.98 2.57 -1.03
C LYS A 283 -21.21 3.76 -1.61
N VAL A 284 -20.38 3.52 -2.62
CA VAL A 284 -19.65 4.58 -3.35
C VAL A 284 -20.60 5.41 -4.19
N GLU A 285 -21.59 4.81 -4.86
CA GLU A 285 -22.64 5.56 -5.57
C GLU A 285 -23.43 6.49 -4.63
N ARG A 286 -23.80 6.01 -3.43
CA ARG A 286 -24.48 6.86 -2.42
C ARG A 286 -23.60 8.02 -1.95
N VAL A 287 -22.30 7.80 -1.75
CA VAL A 287 -21.34 8.85 -1.38
C VAL A 287 -21.12 9.83 -2.53
N ALA A 288 -21.03 9.34 -3.76
CA ALA A 288 -20.89 10.17 -4.96
C ALA A 288 -22.13 11.02 -5.24
N LEU A 289 -23.33 10.49 -4.98
CA LEU A 289 -24.59 11.21 -5.12
C LEU A 289 -24.82 12.25 -4.01
N GLN A 290 -24.15 12.14 -2.86
CA GLN A 290 -24.23 13.10 -1.74
C GLN A 290 -23.23 14.26 -1.82
N GLY A 291 -22.30 14.25 -2.78
CA GLY A 291 -21.61 15.45 -3.32
C GLY A 291 -20.62 16.18 -2.43
N ASP A 292 -20.43 15.83 -1.17
CA ASP A 292 -19.52 16.57 -0.30
C ASP A 292 -18.90 15.66 0.77
N MET A 293 -17.62 15.30 0.60
CA MET A 293 -16.89 14.47 1.58
C MET A 293 -16.28 15.29 2.72
N ARG A 294 -16.61 16.57 2.85
CA ARG A 294 -16.14 17.43 3.93
C ARG A 294 -16.80 17.06 5.26
N ASN A 295 -16.08 17.31 6.34
CA ASN A 295 -16.72 17.34 7.66
C ASN A 295 -17.44 18.69 7.79
N ILE A 296 -18.72 18.66 7.98
CA ILE A 296 -19.55 19.87 8.03
C ILE A 296 -20.35 19.88 9.31
N ILE A 297 -20.38 21.03 9.97
CA ILE A 297 -21.32 21.32 11.05
C ILE A 297 -22.28 22.40 10.56
N TYR A 298 -23.54 22.06 10.42
CA TYR A 298 -24.58 23.03 10.28
C TYR A 298 -24.99 23.55 11.65
N SER A 299 -24.79 24.84 11.89
CA SER A 299 -24.90 25.45 13.19
C SER A 299 -25.85 26.67 13.18
N LYS A 300 -26.12 27.26 14.33
CA LYS A 300 -26.74 28.57 14.50
C LYS A 300 -25.92 29.37 15.51
N LYS A 301 -26.01 30.69 15.38
CA LYS A 301 -25.45 31.61 16.36
C LYS A 301 -26.08 31.39 17.73
N ASP A 302 -25.32 31.53 18.80
CA ASP A 302 -25.74 31.37 20.19
C ASP A 302 -26.32 29.98 20.54
N CYS A 303 -25.86 28.93 19.87
CA CYS A 303 -26.25 27.54 20.12
C CYS A 303 -25.20 26.81 20.98
N PRO A 304 -25.49 26.49 22.26
CA PRO A 304 -24.52 25.81 23.14
C PRO A 304 -24.07 24.47 22.61
N TYR A 305 -24.97 23.63 22.14
CA TYR A 305 -24.66 22.31 21.59
C TYR A 305 -23.80 22.38 20.31
N CYS A 306 -23.98 23.44 19.51
CA CYS A 306 -23.15 23.69 18.34
C CYS A 306 -21.71 24.02 18.76
N SER A 307 -21.55 24.83 19.81
CA SER A 307 -20.24 25.16 20.36
C SER A 307 -19.54 23.93 20.92
N MET A 308 -20.26 23.08 21.66
CA MET A 308 -19.74 21.83 22.19
C MET A 308 -19.33 20.85 21.09
N ALA A 309 -20.12 20.70 20.04
CA ALA A 309 -19.78 19.85 18.88
C ALA A 309 -18.51 20.33 18.15
N LYS A 310 -18.38 21.64 17.98
CA LYS A 310 -17.18 22.24 17.37
C LYS A 310 -15.93 22.03 18.23
N GLU A 311 -16.06 22.17 19.53
CA GLU A 311 -14.96 21.97 20.47
C GLU A 311 -14.51 20.50 20.50
N GLU A 312 -15.45 19.56 20.49
CA GLU A 312 -15.16 18.14 20.48
C GLU A 312 -14.38 17.71 19.21
N LEU A 313 -14.75 18.23 18.04
CA LEU A 313 -14.00 17.99 16.81
C LEU A 313 -12.63 18.65 16.84
N ARG A 314 -12.47 19.85 17.39
CA ARG A 314 -11.16 20.52 17.55
C ARG A 314 -10.22 19.76 18.48
N LEU A 315 -10.73 19.31 19.64
CA LEU A 315 -9.95 18.53 20.60
C LEU A 315 -9.41 17.23 20.00
N ARG A 316 -10.13 16.66 19.04
CA ARG A 316 -9.71 15.44 18.32
C ARG A 316 -8.92 15.72 17.04
N GLY A 317 -8.63 16.99 16.74
CA GLY A 317 -7.90 17.39 15.52
C GLY A 317 -8.65 17.11 14.22
N ILE A 318 -10.00 17.05 14.25
CA ILE A 318 -10.83 16.79 13.07
C ILE A 318 -11.19 18.14 12.44
N PRO A 319 -10.67 18.50 11.26
CA PRO A 319 -11.03 19.75 10.57
C PRO A 319 -12.47 19.67 10.07
N PHE A 320 -13.19 20.79 10.12
CA PHE A 320 -14.57 20.87 9.65
C PHE A 320 -14.92 22.27 9.13
N ASP A 321 -15.90 22.33 8.24
CA ASP A 321 -16.55 23.57 7.80
C ASP A 321 -17.74 23.87 8.70
N ASP A 322 -17.78 25.08 9.26
CA ASP A 322 -18.89 25.56 10.05
C ASP A 322 -19.82 26.40 9.18
N ILE A 323 -21.03 25.90 8.93
CA ILE A 323 -22.04 26.55 8.11
C ILE A 323 -23.19 27.01 8.99
N ASP A 324 -23.31 28.34 9.17
CA ASP A 324 -24.48 28.93 9.85
C ASP A 324 -25.72 28.83 8.93
N LEU A 325 -26.74 28.11 9.41
CA LEU A 325 -27.99 27.92 8.65
C LEU A 325 -28.69 29.25 8.30
N ALA A 326 -28.55 30.27 9.15
CA ALA A 326 -29.10 31.58 8.88
C ALA A 326 -28.38 32.25 7.70
N SER A 327 -27.07 32.04 7.55
CA SER A 327 -26.28 32.62 6.45
C SER A 327 -26.61 32.04 5.07
N VAL A 328 -27.04 30.76 5.04
CA VAL A 328 -27.41 30.06 3.81
C VAL A 328 -28.92 30.00 3.55
N GLY A 329 -29.72 30.59 4.46
CA GLY A 329 -31.19 30.66 4.32
C GLY A 329 -31.89 29.30 4.32
N LYS A 330 -31.30 28.29 4.97
CA LYS A 330 -31.82 26.91 5.01
C LYS A 330 -32.18 26.48 6.43
N THR A 331 -33.08 25.51 6.52
CA THR A 331 -33.45 24.84 7.77
C THR A 331 -32.65 23.56 7.96
N ALA A 332 -32.63 23.02 9.19
CA ALA A 332 -31.98 21.72 9.49
C ALA A 332 -32.58 20.58 8.65
N ALA A 333 -33.90 20.61 8.42
CA ALA A 333 -34.58 19.61 7.59
C ALA A 333 -34.12 19.65 6.12
N GLU A 334 -33.88 20.84 5.57
CA GLU A 334 -33.45 21.01 4.18
C GLU A 334 -32.01 20.58 3.94
N VAL A 335 -31.10 20.84 4.89
CA VAL A 335 -29.69 20.45 4.76
C VAL A 335 -29.48 18.97 5.00
N THR A 336 -30.37 18.32 5.79
CA THR A 336 -30.29 16.88 6.07
C THR A 336 -31.15 16.04 5.14
N GLY A 337 -32.08 16.65 4.40
CA GLY A 337 -33.10 15.94 3.61
C GLY A 337 -34.13 15.19 4.48
N ARG A 338 -34.14 15.42 5.80
CA ARG A 338 -34.96 14.70 6.80
C ARG A 338 -35.98 15.65 7.42
N LYS A 339 -37.24 15.41 7.15
CA LYS A 339 -38.35 16.27 7.63
C LYS A 339 -38.54 16.28 9.16
N ASP A 340 -38.08 15.29 9.85
CA ASP A 340 -38.11 15.12 11.30
C ASP A 340 -37.03 15.90 12.05
N VAL A 341 -35.96 16.33 11.37
CA VAL A 341 -34.84 17.07 11.95
C VAL A 341 -35.15 18.56 12.03
N LYS A 342 -35.27 19.09 13.24
CA LYS A 342 -35.63 20.49 13.51
C LYS A 342 -34.58 21.28 14.30
N THR A 343 -33.56 20.60 14.81
CA THR A 343 -32.56 21.16 15.74
C THR A 343 -31.18 21.28 15.10
N VAL A 344 -30.28 22.01 15.75
CA VAL A 344 -28.82 22.10 15.43
C VAL A 344 -28.02 21.77 16.68
N PRO A 345 -26.77 21.29 16.58
CA PRO A 345 -26.00 21.11 15.34
C PRO A 345 -26.51 19.94 14.50
N GLN A 346 -26.17 19.95 13.21
CA GLN A 346 -26.29 18.79 12.35
C GLN A 346 -24.92 18.54 11.74
N VAL A 347 -24.37 17.36 12.00
CA VAL A 347 -22.97 17.04 11.72
C VAL A 347 -22.86 15.99 10.63
N TYR A 348 -21.97 16.24 9.69
CA TYR A 348 -21.52 15.31 8.69
C TYR A 348 -20.04 15.05 8.90
N ILE A 349 -19.63 13.79 8.94
CA ILE A 349 -18.22 13.36 8.99
C ILE A 349 -17.94 12.57 7.71
N ALA A 350 -16.97 13.04 6.93
CA ALA A 350 -16.62 12.47 5.63
C ALA A 350 -17.84 12.32 4.69
N GLY A 351 -18.75 13.30 4.72
CA GLY A 351 -19.97 13.30 3.93
C GLY A 351 -21.09 12.39 4.48
N GLU A 352 -20.86 11.61 5.51
CA GLU A 352 -21.90 10.81 6.18
C GLU A 352 -22.62 11.65 7.25
N TYR A 353 -23.93 11.59 7.23
CA TYR A 353 -24.75 12.24 8.25
C TYR A 353 -24.65 11.50 9.57
N VAL A 354 -24.11 12.16 10.58
CA VAL A 354 -23.90 11.62 11.94
C VAL A 354 -25.12 11.93 12.80
N GLY A 355 -25.64 13.15 12.75
CA GLY A 355 -26.75 13.59 13.61
C GLY A 355 -26.45 14.88 14.36
N GLY A 356 -27.03 15.02 15.55
CA GLY A 356 -26.77 16.10 16.48
C GLY A 356 -25.52 15.89 17.34
N TYR A 357 -25.45 16.63 18.46
CA TYR A 357 -24.30 16.56 19.36
C TYR A 357 -24.15 15.20 20.05
N ASN A 358 -25.23 14.59 20.49
CA ASN A 358 -25.18 13.31 21.20
C ASN A 358 -24.75 12.18 20.25
N GLU A 359 -25.32 12.15 19.06
CA GLU A 359 -24.95 11.18 18.02
C GLU A 359 -23.49 11.37 17.57
N LEU A 360 -22.99 12.61 17.54
CA LEU A 360 -21.58 12.89 17.31
C LEU A 360 -20.68 12.27 18.39
N LEU A 361 -21.03 12.42 19.66
CA LEU A 361 -20.27 11.82 20.76
C LEU A 361 -20.29 10.28 20.68
N GLU A 362 -21.42 9.68 20.41
CA GLU A 362 -21.54 8.24 20.20
C GLU A 362 -20.68 7.79 19.01
N PHE A 363 -20.72 8.51 17.90
CA PHE A 363 -19.93 8.23 16.72
C PHE A 363 -18.41 8.30 17.00
N LEU A 364 -17.97 9.33 17.71
CA LEU A 364 -16.56 9.57 18.03
C LEU A 364 -16.03 8.62 19.14
N ASN A 365 -16.90 8.05 19.98
CA ASN A 365 -16.55 7.14 21.07
C ASN A 365 -16.86 5.67 20.74
N LYS A 366 -17.48 5.37 19.60
CA LYS A 366 -17.63 3.99 19.15
C LYS A 366 -16.24 3.37 19.04
N PRO A 367 -15.99 2.21 19.70
CA PRO A 367 -14.85 1.38 19.33
C PRO A 367 -14.96 1.15 17.82
N ILE A 368 -13.88 1.36 17.10
CA ILE A 368 -13.82 0.93 15.71
C ILE A 368 -14.02 -0.59 15.81
N GLU A 369 -15.20 -1.08 15.44
CA GLU A 369 -15.33 -2.49 15.13
C GLU A 369 -14.21 -2.74 14.11
N GLN A 370 -13.23 -3.53 14.53
CA GLN A 370 -12.22 -4.07 13.65
C GLN A 370 -13.03 -4.80 12.58
N GLY A 371 -13.31 -4.11 11.49
CA GLY A 371 -13.68 -4.78 10.28
C GLY A 371 -12.55 -5.76 10.06
N ASP A 372 -12.88 -7.03 9.90
CA ASP A 372 -11.94 -8.12 9.72
C ASP A 372 -10.75 -7.68 8.85
N ASP A 373 -9.76 -7.04 9.47
CA ASP A 373 -8.43 -6.86 8.96
C ASP A 373 -7.70 -8.19 9.18
N ASP A 374 -8.10 -9.20 8.42
CA ASP A 374 -7.29 -10.42 8.23
C ASP A 374 -5.91 -10.11 7.62
N GLU A 375 -5.58 -8.83 7.45
CA GLU A 375 -4.30 -8.41 6.85
C GLU A 375 -3.13 -8.37 7.84
N CYS A 376 -3.34 -8.46 9.15
CA CYS A 376 -2.25 -8.28 10.11
C CYS A 376 -1.99 -9.44 11.08
N ARG A 377 -2.83 -10.48 11.12
CA ARG A 377 -2.59 -11.65 12.01
C ARG A 377 -1.44 -12.55 11.60
N ALA A 378 -0.93 -12.40 10.38
CA ALA A 378 0.23 -13.19 9.91
C ALA A 378 1.59 -12.59 10.30
N CYS A 379 1.63 -11.39 10.91
CA CYS A 379 2.87 -10.75 11.37
C CYS A 379 3.08 -10.83 12.89
N GLU A 380 2.11 -11.36 13.64
CA GLU A 380 2.19 -11.53 15.10
C GLU A 380 2.39 -13.00 15.54
N GLY A 381 2.81 -13.88 14.64
CA GLY A 381 3.13 -15.27 14.94
C GLY A 381 4.59 -15.62 14.68
#